data_049512f9a0006ed26b119e0fb8a49cc6
#
_entry.id   049512f9a0006ed26b119e0fb8a49cc6
#
_cell.length_a   1.000
_cell.length_b   1.000
_cell.length_c   1.000
_cell.angle_alpha   90.00
_cell.angle_beta   90.00
_cell.angle_gamma   90.00
#
_symmetry.space_group_name_H-M   'P 1'
#
loop_
_entity.id
_entity.type
_entity.pdbx_description
1 polymer ?
#
loop_
_entity_poly.entity_id
_entity_poly.type
_entity_poly.pdbx_seq_one_letter_code
_entity_poly.pdbx_strand_id
1 'polypeptide(L)'
;MKATRILRRARVLIVGCGDVGMRCVELLRPRAHIFALTSQPARRAELRAAGVTPLIGDLDARRSLKRLAGLAPTVLHLAPPQKTGDDDRRTRALLAALTSRPGRPKRPLRPVRPTSAAMAPTTRFRGRSRLQPGPKLPQHSARLRATRMDRKTSRIVPDGAGRLSGSRAPLRIVYASTTGVYGDCGGALIDETRALRPANVRAKRRASAEQQLRRATARGRAAATIARIPGIYAANRLPLARLEKGTPALIDEEDVYTSHIHADDLAAILVRMATHGKPSRVIHASDDTGLKMGEYFDIVADAYGLPRAPRITRAEAEQQLEPVLLSFMRESRRLSNRRMKRELGIQLRYPTVADFLREKRPGA
;
A
#
# COMPACT_ATOMS: atom_id res chain seq x y z
N MET A 1 26.83 13.46 -34.48
CA MET A 1 26.96 12.46 -33.41
C MET A 1 25.72 12.53 -32.54
N LYS A 2 24.81 11.50 -32.56
CA LYS A 2 23.61 11.47 -31.71
C LYS A 2 24.05 11.07 -30.27
N ALA A 3 23.94 11.98 -29.32
CA ALA A 3 24.22 11.69 -27.93
C ALA A 3 23.27 10.58 -27.44
N THR A 4 23.84 9.41 -27.18
CA THR A 4 23.12 8.27 -26.61
C THR A 4 22.68 8.68 -25.19
N ARG A 5 21.39 9.00 -25.03
CA ARG A 5 20.78 9.31 -23.75
C ARG A 5 20.88 8.04 -22.91
N ILE A 6 21.83 7.98 -21.97
CA ILE A 6 21.92 6.91 -20.99
C ILE A 6 20.62 6.95 -20.19
N LEU A 7 19.70 6.06 -20.52
CA LEU A 7 18.44 5.91 -19.81
C LEU A 7 18.76 5.45 -18.38
N ARG A 8 18.73 6.37 -17.43
CA ARG A 8 18.86 6.04 -16.00
C ARG A 8 17.82 4.99 -15.64
N ARG A 9 18.27 3.83 -15.14
CA ARG A 9 17.38 2.77 -14.66
C ARG A 9 16.33 3.36 -13.69
N ALA A 10 15.08 2.92 -13.84
CA ALA A 10 14.01 3.31 -12.91
C ALA A 10 14.41 2.97 -11.48
N ARG A 11 14.01 3.77 -10.50
CA ARG A 11 14.27 3.52 -9.08
C ARG A 11 12.98 3.07 -8.40
N VAL A 12 13.05 1.95 -7.69
CA VAL A 12 11.93 1.38 -6.93
C VAL A 12 12.35 1.18 -5.48
N LEU A 13 11.50 1.59 -4.56
CA LEU A 13 11.67 1.32 -3.13
C LEU A 13 10.67 0.23 -2.71
N ILE A 14 11.16 -0.85 -2.12
CA ILE A 14 10.34 -1.88 -1.50
C ILE A 14 10.39 -1.68 0.02
N VAL A 15 9.22 -1.48 0.63
CA VAL A 15 9.05 -1.35 2.08
C VAL A 15 8.41 -2.64 2.59
N GLY A 16 9.18 -3.44 3.34
CA GLY A 16 8.76 -4.79 3.72
C GLY A 16 9.17 -5.85 2.70
N CYS A 17 10.48 -5.98 2.44
CA CYS A 17 11.05 -6.94 1.49
C CYS A 17 11.14 -8.35 2.11
N GLY A 18 9.98 -8.96 2.45
CA GLY A 18 9.83 -10.36 2.82
C GLY A 18 9.74 -11.27 1.58
N ASP A 19 9.12 -12.44 1.70
CA ASP A 19 9.00 -13.43 0.62
C ASP A 19 8.40 -12.82 -0.67
N VAL A 20 7.23 -12.23 -0.61
CA VAL A 20 6.62 -11.57 -1.80
C VAL A 20 7.48 -10.41 -2.31
N GLY A 21 8.12 -9.66 -1.41
CA GLY A 21 9.04 -8.59 -1.78
C GLY A 21 10.26 -9.09 -2.53
N MET A 22 10.83 -10.23 -2.14
CA MET A 22 11.95 -10.87 -2.83
C MET A 22 11.55 -11.36 -4.23
N ARG A 23 10.37 -11.94 -4.40
CA ARG A 23 9.82 -12.29 -5.73
C ARG A 23 9.61 -11.05 -6.61
N CYS A 24 9.19 -9.93 -6.04
CA CYS A 24 9.15 -8.65 -6.78
C CYS A 24 10.56 -8.18 -7.19
N VAL A 25 11.59 -8.43 -6.37
CA VAL A 25 13.00 -8.12 -6.72
C VAL A 25 13.44 -8.85 -7.98
N GLU A 26 13.15 -10.14 -8.09
CA GLU A 26 13.51 -10.96 -9.26
C GLU A 26 12.94 -10.36 -10.56
N LEU A 27 11.67 -9.94 -10.51
CA LEU A 27 10.97 -9.34 -11.66
C LEU A 27 11.47 -7.92 -12.01
N LEU A 28 11.90 -7.16 -11.00
CA LEU A 28 12.31 -5.76 -11.16
C LEU A 28 13.79 -5.58 -11.47
N ARG A 29 14.66 -6.48 -10.99
CA ARG A 29 16.13 -6.38 -11.09
C ARG A 29 16.66 -6.12 -12.51
N PRO A 30 16.10 -6.71 -13.58
CA PRO A 30 16.60 -6.43 -14.94
C PRO A 30 16.37 -4.98 -15.40
N ARG A 31 15.34 -4.29 -14.85
CA ARG A 31 14.82 -3.03 -15.35
C ARG A 31 14.96 -1.84 -14.40
N ALA A 32 15.23 -2.09 -13.12
CA ALA A 32 15.22 -1.07 -12.09
C ALA A 32 16.41 -1.17 -11.13
N HIS A 33 16.77 -0.04 -10.50
CA HIS A 33 17.59 -0.02 -9.31
C HIS A 33 16.66 -0.10 -8.09
N ILE A 34 16.85 -1.14 -7.29
CA ILE A 34 15.94 -1.49 -6.19
C ILE A 34 16.55 -1.12 -4.87
N PHE A 35 15.79 -0.40 -4.06
CA PHE A 35 16.07 -0.14 -2.64
C PHE A 35 15.10 -0.96 -1.80
N ALA A 36 15.55 -1.52 -0.69
CA ALA A 36 14.69 -2.17 0.28
C ALA A 36 14.85 -1.57 1.67
N LEU A 37 13.74 -1.10 2.24
CA LEU A 37 13.70 -0.67 3.64
C LEU A 37 13.51 -1.88 4.54
N THR A 38 14.42 -2.08 5.48
CA THR A 38 14.36 -3.12 6.51
C THR A 38 14.72 -2.57 7.89
N SER A 39 14.02 -3.02 8.93
CA SER A 39 14.39 -2.75 10.33
C SER A 39 15.42 -3.73 10.88
N GLN A 40 15.79 -4.77 10.12
CA GLN A 40 16.70 -5.81 10.53
C GLN A 40 18.07 -5.65 9.85
N PRO A 41 19.12 -5.18 10.54
CA PRO A 41 20.46 -5.02 9.98
C PRO A 41 21.07 -6.32 9.44
N ALA A 42 20.75 -7.46 10.05
CA ALA A 42 21.23 -8.78 9.65
C ALA A 42 20.84 -9.15 8.19
N ARG A 43 19.73 -8.64 7.70
CA ARG A 43 19.29 -8.88 6.32
C ARG A 43 20.08 -8.14 5.22
N ARG A 44 21.06 -7.33 5.60
CA ARG A 44 21.87 -6.57 4.62
C ARG A 44 22.59 -7.45 3.61
N ALA A 45 23.20 -8.52 4.07
CA ALA A 45 23.96 -9.43 3.20
C ALA A 45 23.04 -10.10 2.19
N GLU A 46 21.94 -10.68 2.65
CA GLU A 46 20.90 -11.31 1.82
C GLU A 46 20.37 -10.36 0.73
N LEU A 47 19.99 -9.15 1.12
CA LEU A 47 19.45 -8.16 0.18
C LEU A 47 20.49 -7.71 -0.86
N ARG A 48 21.76 -7.55 -0.47
CA ARG A 48 22.84 -7.22 -1.42
C ARG A 48 23.10 -8.36 -2.39
N ALA A 49 23.12 -9.60 -1.92
CA ALA A 49 23.27 -10.78 -2.78
C ALA A 49 22.15 -10.88 -3.83
N ALA A 50 20.92 -10.46 -3.46
CA ALA A 50 19.80 -10.36 -4.39
C ALA A 50 19.87 -9.15 -5.35
N GLY A 51 20.93 -8.32 -5.29
CA GLY A 51 21.09 -7.14 -6.14
C GLY A 51 20.29 -5.92 -5.68
N VAL A 52 19.92 -5.85 -4.42
CA VAL A 52 19.14 -4.77 -3.81
C VAL A 52 20.03 -3.88 -2.94
N THR A 53 19.80 -2.57 -2.96
CA THR A 53 20.45 -1.63 -2.03
C THR A 53 19.65 -1.57 -0.72
N PRO A 54 20.15 -2.18 0.39
CA PRO A 54 19.42 -2.17 1.65
C PRO A 54 19.52 -0.83 2.35
N LEU A 55 18.39 -0.36 2.87
CA LEU A 55 18.28 0.82 3.71
C LEU A 55 17.80 0.38 5.09
N ILE A 56 18.59 0.71 6.11
CA ILE A 56 18.16 0.45 7.49
C ILE A 56 17.26 1.58 7.94
N GLY A 57 16.06 1.21 8.36
CA GLY A 57 15.06 2.13 8.89
C GLY A 57 13.83 1.37 9.37
N ASP A 58 13.20 1.92 10.38
CA ASP A 58 12.03 1.37 11.04
C ASP A 58 10.83 2.31 10.86
N LEU A 59 9.69 1.75 10.43
CA LEU A 59 8.44 2.48 10.26
C LEU A 59 7.88 3.00 11.60
N ASP A 60 8.26 2.39 12.70
CA ASP A 60 7.90 2.84 14.05
C ASP A 60 8.85 3.95 14.57
N ALA A 61 10.05 4.09 13.97
CA ALA A 61 11.05 5.09 14.32
C ALA A 61 11.17 6.17 13.21
N ARG A 62 10.28 7.18 13.21
CA ARG A 62 10.17 8.20 12.14
C ARG A 62 11.48 8.87 11.75
N ARG A 63 12.41 9.07 12.70
CA ARG A 63 13.71 9.70 12.44
C ARG A 63 14.57 8.88 11.46
N SER A 64 14.45 7.54 11.48
CA SER A 64 15.18 6.62 10.60
C SER A 64 14.77 6.72 9.14
N LEU A 65 13.59 7.28 8.85
CA LEU A 65 12.98 7.37 7.52
C LEU A 65 13.37 8.63 6.72
N LYS A 66 14.14 9.55 7.29
CA LYS A 66 14.49 10.84 6.65
C LYS A 66 15.13 10.70 5.26
N ARG A 67 15.85 9.60 5.02
CA ARG A 67 16.54 9.33 3.74
C ARG A 67 15.63 8.88 2.62
N LEU A 68 14.33 8.64 2.87
CA LEU A 68 13.39 8.14 1.86
C LEU A 68 12.87 9.23 0.93
N ALA A 69 12.93 10.51 1.36
CA ALA A 69 12.46 11.64 0.58
C ALA A 69 13.19 11.72 -0.78
N GLY A 70 12.42 11.55 -1.86
CA GLY A 70 12.94 11.65 -3.22
C GLY A 70 13.87 10.53 -3.68
N LEU A 71 14.02 9.46 -2.90
CA LEU A 71 14.87 8.31 -3.22
C LEU A 71 14.39 7.56 -4.47
N ALA A 72 13.11 7.24 -4.52
CA ALA A 72 12.50 6.52 -5.65
C ALA A 72 11.13 7.11 -5.98
N PRO A 73 10.77 7.22 -7.28
CA PRO A 73 9.44 7.66 -7.72
C PRO A 73 8.37 6.59 -7.55
N THR A 74 8.77 5.33 -7.38
CA THR A 74 7.87 4.18 -7.24
C THR A 74 8.15 3.45 -5.93
N VAL A 75 7.10 3.14 -5.18
CA VAL A 75 7.17 2.48 -3.87
C VAL A 75 6.22 1.30 -3.85
N LEU A 76 6.73 0.11 -3.51
CA LEU A 76 5.93 -1.04 -3.12
C LEU A 76 5.86 -1.08 -1.59
N HIS A 77 4.71 -0.75 -1.01
CA HIS A 77 4.49 -0.78 0.43
C HIS A 77 3.84 -2.11 0.83
N LEU A 78 4.69 -3.08 1.16
CA LEU A 78 4.33 -4.46 1.48
C LEU A 78 4.43 -4.74 2.99
N ALA A 79 5.00 -3.82 3.78
CA ALA A 79 5.13 -4.00 5.21
C ALA A 79 3.76 -4.08 5.90
N PRO A 80 3.60 -4.96 6.90
CA PRO A 80 2.39 -5.01 7.71
C PRO A 80 2.25 -3.76 8.59
N PRO A 81 1.02 -3.39 8.98
CA PRO A 81 0.81 -2.39 10.00
C PRO A 81 1.43 -2.83 11.35
N GLN A 82 1.56 -1.90 12.29
CA GLN A 82 1.97 -2.24 13.66
C GLN A 82 0.97 -3.21 14.33
N LYS A 83 1.37 -3.84 15.43
CA LYS A 83 0.56 -4.88 16.10
C LYS A 83 -0.59 -4.30 16.93
N THR A 84 -0.48 -3.07 17.43
CA THR A 84 -1.42 -2.44 18.38
C THR A 84 -2.18 -1.26 17.80
N GLY A 85 -3.39 -0.98 18.33
CA GLY A 85 -4.25 0.13 17.91
C GLY A 85 -5.01 -0.15 16.61
N ASP A 86 -6.01 0.65 16.31
CA ASP A 86 -6.91 0.51 15.15
C ASP A 86 -6.44 1.31 13.92
N ASP A 87 -5.57 2.30 14.11
CA ASP A 87 -5.04 3.18 13.06
C ASP A 87 -3.65 2.74 12.61
N ASP A 88 -3.34 2.88 11.32
CA ASP A 88 -2.02 2.54 10.78
C ASP A 88 -1.04 3.73 10.89
N ARG A 89 -0.23 3.71 11.94
CA ARG A 89 0.83 4.69 12.18
C ARG A 89 2.02 4.52 11.24
N ARG A 90 2.30 3.29 10.78
CA ARG A 90 3.42 2.98 9.88
C ARG A 90 3.22 3.57 8.50
N THR A 91 2.03 3.41 7.90
CA THR A 91 1.70 4.05 6.63
C THR A 91 1.73 5.58 6.75
N ARG A 92 1.25 6.15 7.87
CA ARG A 92 1.34 7.59 8.13
C ARG A 92 2.79 8.09 8.17
N ALA A 93 3.66 7.37 8.89
CA ALA A 93 5.08 7.71 8.99
C ALA A 93 5.78 7.63 7.63
N LEU A 94 5.50 6.57 6.87
CA LEU A 94 6.04 6.37 5.53
C LEU A 94 5.60 7.49 4.57
N LEU A 95 4.31 7.80 4.51
CA LEU A 95 3.79 8.90 3.67
C LEU A 95 4.44 10.23 4.03
N ALA A 96 4.55 10.55 5.32
CA ALA A 96 5.22 11.77 5.77
C ALA A 96 6.69 11.82 5.31
N ALA A 97 7.42 10.72 5.41
CA ALA A 97 8.82 10.64 4.98
C ALA A 97 8.98 10.78 3.46
N LEU A 98 8.14 10.10 2.68
CA LEU A 98 8.21 10.10 1.22
C LEU A 98 7.81 11.44 0.59
N THR A 99 6.84 12.15 1.21
CA THR A 99 6.30 13.42 0.70
C THR A 99 7.00 14.65 1.30
N SER A 100 7.94 14.47 2.22
CA SER A 100 8.79 15.55 2.73
C SER A 100 9.58 16.18 1.58
N ARG A 101 9.66 17.49 1.55
CA ARG A 101 10.60 18.16 0.64
C ARG A 101 12.02 17.78 1.08
N PRO A 102 12.90 17.29 0.18
CA PRO A 102 14.30 17.13 0.53
C PRO A 102 14.81 18.46 1.08
N GLY A 103 15.36 18.45 2.29
CA GLY A 103 15.89 19.67 2.89
C GLY A 103 16.86 20.32 1.90
N ARG A 104 16.67 21.58 1.58
CA ARG A 104 17.69 22.36 0.89
C ARG A 104 18.99 22.15 1.66
N PRO A 105 20.11 21.77 1.01
CA PRO A 105 21.38 21.74 1.70
C PRO A 105 21.57 23.10 2.38
N LYS A 106 21.84 23.10 3.67
CA LYS A 106 22.14 24.33 4.38
C LYS A 106 23.27 24.97 3.61
N ARG A 107 23.00 26.11 2.99
CA ARG A 107 24.03 26.95 2.35
C ARG A 107 25.11 27.16 3.40
N PRO A 108 26.39 26.86 3.13
CA PRO A 108 27.43 27.17 4.08
C PRO A 108 27.30 28.66 4.42
N LEU A 109 27.29 28.96 5.70
CA LEU A 109 27.33 30.35 6.18
C LEU A 109 28.49 31.03 5.47
N ARG A 110 28.20 32.02 4.64
CA ARG A 110 29.25 32.89 4.09
C ARG A 110 30.01 33.48 5.31
N PRO A 111 31.33 33.39 5.34
CA PRO A 111 32.08 34.06 6.39
C PRO A 111 31.70 35.56 6.38
N VAL A 112 31.24 36.03 7.52
CA VAL A 112 30.96 37.44 7.73
C VAL A 112 32.32 38.18 7.59
N ARG A 113 32.47 38.95 6.53
CA ARG A 113 33.61 39.88 6.44
C ARG A 113 33.49 40.87 7.61
N PRO A 114 34.53 41.10 8.40
CA PRO A 114 34.50 42.15 9.41
C PRO A 114 34.33 43.49 8.72
N THR A 115 33.22 44.17 9.00
CA THR A 115 33.06 45.58 8.65
C THR A 115 33.94 46.42 9.57
N SER A 116 34.90 47.07 8.95
CA SER A 116 35.72 48.14 9.53
C SER A 116 34.85 49.20 10.20
N ALA A 117 35.20 49.54 11.44
CA ALA A 117 34.60 50.61 12.19
C ALA A 117 34.94 51.98 11.58
N ALA A 118 33.94 52.84 11.45
CA ALA A 118 34.12 54.28 11.37
C ALA A 118 32.89 55.00 11.94
N MET A 119 33.13 55.59 13.11
CA MET A 119 32.62 56.85 13.64
C MET A 119 31.19 57.31 13.49
N ALA A 120 30.54 57.46 14.64
CA ALA A 120 29.46 58.43 14.87
C ALA A 120 29.89 59.85 14.77
N PRO A 121 29.05 60.93 14.63
CA PRO A 121 28.28 61.40 15.77
C PRO A 121 26.93 62.12 15.53
N THR A 122 26.25 62.31 16.66
CA THR A 122 25.38 63.41 17.13
C THR A 122 23.93 63.58 16.64
N THR A 123 23.08 63.36 17.61
CA THR A 123 21.89 64.10 18.12
C THR A 123 21.08 65.02 17.22
N ARG A 124 19.78 64.82 17.27
CA ARG A 124 18.80 65.85 17.73
C ARG A 124 17.40 65.26 17.96
N PHE A 125 16.89 65.59 19.14
CA PHE A 125 15.56 65.46 19.70
C PHE A 125 14.54 66.42 19.02
N ARG A 126 13.27 65.95 18.89
CA ARG A 126 11.98 66.68 19.07
C ARG A 126 10.90 65.75 18.51
N GLY A 127 10.00 65.25 19.26
CA GLY A 127 9.05 65.78 20.22
C GLY A 127 7.74 66.17 19.54
N ARG A 128 6.71 65.37 19.69
CA ARG A 128 5.29 65.67 20.04
C ARG A 128 4.30 64.62 19.53
N SER A 129 3.79 63.89 20.40
CA SER A 129 2.44 63.60 20.90
C SER A 129 1.22 64.15 20.09
N ARG A 130 0.26 63.25 19.81
CA ARG A 130 -1.18 63.30 20.20
C ARG A 130 -2.02 62.23 19.50
N LEU A 131 -2.56 61.31 20.30
CA LEU A 131 -3.97 61.08 20.64
C LEU A 131 -4.92 60.61 19.53
N GLN A 132 -5.48 59.46 19.86
CA GLN A 132 -6.69 58.72 19.38
C GLN A 132 -7.98 59.60 19.24
N PRO A 133 -9.12 59.07 18.67
CA PRO A 133 -9.78 57.83 19.04
C PRO A 133 -10.53 57.12 17.87
N GLY A 134 -10.90 55.82 18.08
CA GLY A 134 -11.92 55.10 17.34
C GLY A 134 -13.36 55.51 17.82
N PRO A 135 -14.43 54.78 17.61
CA PRO A 135 -14.74 53.58 16.82
C PRO A 135 -16.05 53.74 15.99
N LYS A 136 -16.53 52.73 15.23
CA LYS A 136 -17.94 52.27 15.14
C LYS A 136 -18.17 51.26 14.01
N LEU A 137 -18.69 50.11 14.40
CA LEU A 137 -19.54 49.24 13.57
C LEU A 137 -20.92 49.86 13.34
N PRO A 138 -21.64 49.47 12.29
CA PRO A 138 -22.90 48.74 12.53
C PRO A 138 -23.14 47.54 11.61
N GLN A 139 -23.92 46.61 12.17
CA GLN A 139 -24.62 45.51 11.57
C GLN A 139 -25.71 45.94 10.59
N HIS A 140 -26.05 45.09 9.62
CA HIS A 140 -27.42 44.60 9.32
C HIS A 140 -27.44 43.80 8.01
N SER A 141 -27.80 42.57 8.13
CA SER A 141 -29.02 41.84 7.75
C SER A 141 -29.20 41.51 6.27
N ALA A 142 -29.23 40.21 6.08
CA ALA A 142 -29.99 39.33 5.19
C ALA A 142 -30.82 39.94 4.03
N ARG A 143 -30.65 39.28 2.86
CA ARG A 143 -31.80 38.80 2.08
C ARG A 143 -31.38 37.80 0.98
N LEU A 144 -31.95 36.63 1.04
CA LEU A 144 -32.06 35.63 -0.03
C LEU A 144 -32.77 36.22 -1.26
N ARG A 145 -32.24 35.95 -2.46
CA ARG A 145 -33.07 35.78 -3.66
C ARG A 145 -32.40 34.80 -4.60
N ALA A 146 -33.11 33.71 -4.85
CA ALA A 146 -32.89 32.79 -5.94
C ALA A 146 -33.34 33.40 -7.27
N THR A 147 -32.54 33.23 -8.33
CA THR A 147 -33.04 33.29 -9.72
C THR A 147 -32.13 32.48 -10.66
N ARG A 148 -32.69 31.39 -11.12
CA ARG A 148 -32.85 30.92 -12.50
C ARG A 148 -31.62 30.72 -13.40
N MET A 149 -31.53 29.44 -13.81
CA MET A 149 -30.70 28.87 -14.89
C MET A 149 -30.76 29.74 -16.16
N ASP A 150 -29.57 29.89 -16.77
CA ASP A 150 -29.49 29.94 -18.23
C ASP A 150 -28.23 29.19 -18.71
N ARG A 151 -28.49 28.19 -19.56
CA ARG A 151 -27.46 27.43 -20.31
C ARG A 151 -26.99 28.32 -21.45
N LYS A 152 -25.69 28.63 -21.48
CA LYS A 152 -24.99 28.91 -22.74
C LYS A 152 -23.63 28.23 -22.74
N THR A 153 -23.52 27.25 -23.63
CA THR A 153 -22.28 26.65 -24.10
C THR A 153 -21.38 27.71 -24.70
N SER A 154 -20.22 27.88 -24.15
CA SER A 154 -19.12 28.56 -24.82
C SER A 154 -17.82 27.80 -24.51
N ARG A 155 -17.26 27.18 -25.56
CA ARG A 155 -15.91 26.66 -25.59
C ARG A 155 -14.95 27.81 -25.32
N ILE A 156 -14.29 27.79 -24.16
CA ILE A 156 -13.08 28.60 -23.95
C ILE A 156 -11.93 27.62 -23.92
N VAL A 157 -11.11 27.66 -24.96
CA VAL A 157 -9.79 27.06 -25.01
C VAL A 157 -8.88 28.06 -24.28
N PRO A 158 -8.20 27.73 -23.21
CA PRO A 158 -7.13 28.59 -22.70
C PRO A 158 -5.83 28.20 -23.41
N ASP A 159 -5.45 28.98 -24.39
CA ASP A 159 -4.05 29.12 -24.77
C ASP A 159 -3.29 29.72 -23.57
N GLY A 160 -2.18 29.08 -23.22
CA GLY A 160 -1.31 29.62 -22.18
C GLY A 160 -0.76 28.58 -21.22
N ALA A 161 -0.35 27.39 -21.73
CA ALA A 161 0.48 26.48 -20.93
C ALA A 161 1.89 27.03 -20.81
N GLY A 162 2.09 27.96 -19.90
CA GLY A 162 3.40 28.28 -19.36
C GLY A 162 4.04 27.00 -18.86
N ARG A 163 5.09 26.51 -19.54
CA ARG A 163 5.91 25.39 -19.12
C ARG A 163 6.53 25.72 -17.78
N LEU A 164 5.87 25.33 -16.69
CA LEU A 164 6.51 25.30 -15.38
C LEU A 164 7.58 24.20 -15.40
N SER A 165 8.80 24.66 -15.49
CA SER A 165 10.05 23.94 -15.34
C SER A 165 9.97 22.96 -14.17
N GLY A 166 10.20 21.63 -14.43
CA GLY A 166 10.56 20.69 -13.39
C GLY A 166 9.42 19.89 -12.74
N SER A 167 8.35 19.53 -13.47
CA SER A 167 7.35 18.58 -12.96
C SER A 167 7.98 17.20 -12.74
N ARG A 168 8.39 16.96 -11.49
CA ARG A 168 8.83 15.64 -11.04
C ARG A 168 7.65 14.69 -11.14
N ALA A 169 7.82 13.56 -11.82
CA ALA A 169 6.78 12.53 -11.92
C ALA A 169 6.17 12.23 -10.53
N PRO A 170 4.84 12.12 -10.41
CA PRO A 170 4.19 11.93 -9.13
C PRO A 170 4.69 10.64 -8.46
N LEU A 171 4.85 10.68 -7.13
CA LEU A 171 5.20 9.53 -6.32
C LEU A 171 4.12 8.45 -6.47
N ARG A 172 4.49 7.31 -7.03
CA ARG A 172 3.59 6.15 -7.21
C ARG A 172 3.75 5.19 -6.02
N ILE A 173 2.63 4.77 -5.44
CA ILE A 173 2.63 3.83 -4.31
C ILE A 173 1.69 2.67 -4.62
N VAL A 174 2.20 1.44 -4.56
CA VAL A 174 1.38 0.23 -4.54
C VAL A 174 1.34 -0.27 -3.11
N TYR A 175 0.15 -0.40 -2.55
CA TYR A 175 -0.05 -0.85 -1.18
C TYR A 175 -0.64 -2.26 -1.13
N ALA A 176 0.03 -3.15 -0.41
CA ALA A 176 -0.46 -4.49 -0.11
C ALA A 176 -1.46 -4.42 1.07
N SER A 177 -2.75 -4.34 0.76
CA SER A 177 -3.86 -4.45 1.71
C SER A 177 -4.30 -5.92 1.87
N THR A 178 -5.43 -6.14 2.51
CA THR A 178 -6.02 -7.48 2.69
C THR A 178 -7.51 -7.48 2.37
N THR A 179 -8.06 -8.62 1.99
CA THR A 179 -9.50 -8.81 1.79
C THR A 179 -10.29 -8.83 3.10
N GLY A 180 -9.62 -9.04 4.24
CA GLY A 180 -10.24 -8.94 5.57
C GLY A 180 -10.86 -7.57 5.88
N VAL A 181 -10.56 -6.52 5.09
CA VAL A 181 -11.21 -5.20 5.23
C VAL A 181 -12.70 -5.22 4.91
N TYR A 182 -13.19 -6.26 4.23
CA TYR A 182 -14.61 -6.44 3.93
C TYR A 182 -15.41 -7.05 5.10
N GLY A 183 -14.72 -7.80 5.99
CA GLY A 183 -15.37 -8.66 6.98
C GLY A 183 -16.06 -9.84 6.33
N ASP A 184 -17.06 -10.37 7.01
CA ASP A 184 -17.91 -11.44 6.46
C ASP A 184 -18.84 -10.90 5.37
N CYS A 185 -19.01 -11.69 4.33
CA CYS A 185 -19.89 -11.40 3.19
C CYS A 185 -20.91 -12.53 2.92
N GLY A 186 -21.04 -13.50 3.82
CA GLY A 186 -21.94 -14.63 3.70
C GLY A 186 -21.70 -15.48 2.43
N GLY A 187 -20.43 -15.63 2.02
CA GLY A 187 -20.08 -16.38 0.80
C GLY A 187 -20.38 -15.67 -0.52
N ALA A 188 -20.84 -14.42 -0.49
CA ALA A 188 -21.17 -13.68 -1.72
C ALA A 188 -19.93 -13.46 -2.59
N LEU A 189 -20.13 -13.49 -3.92
CA LEU A 189 -19.13 -13.04 -4.89
C LEU A 189 -19.13 -11.50 -4.90
N ILE A 190 -18.03 -10.90 -4.46
CA ILE A 190 -17.88 -9.45 -4.32
C ILE A 190 -16.83 -8.89 -5.27
N ASP A 191 -17.00 -7.63 -5.65
CA ASP A 191 -15.98 -6.85 -6.35
C ASP A 191 -15.39 -5.75 -5.45
N GLU A 192 -14.49 -4.96 -6.00
CA GLU A 192 -13.77 -3.92 -5.26
C GLU A 192 -14.62 -2.71 -4.87
N THR A 193 -15.88 -2.63 -5.31
CA THR A 193 -16.83 -1.57 -4.93
C THR A 193 -17.57 -1.88 -3.62
N ARG A 194 -17.50 -3.13 -3.16
CA ARG A 194 -18.10 -3.54 -1.89
C ARG A 194 -17.63 -2.66 -0.74
N ALA A 195 -18.57 -2.19 0.08
CA ALA A 195 -18.28 -1.40 1.26
C ALA A 195 -17.41 -2.15 2.28
N LEU A 196 -16.48 -1.43 2.92
CA LEU A 196 -15.62 -2.00 3.95
C LEU A 196 -16.38 -2.18 5.26
N ARG A 197 -16.23 -3.35 5.90
CA ARG A 197 -16.77 -3.68 7.21
C ARG A 197 -15.72 -4.44 8.05
N PRO A 198 -14.57 -3.82 8.38
CA PRO A 198 -13.48 -4.51 9.06
C PRO A 198 -13.92 -4.96 10.45
N ALA A 199 -14.02 -6.28 10.68
CA ALA A 199 -14.50 -6.87 11.91
C ALA A 199 -13.42 -6.96 13.00
N ASN A 200 -12.14 -7.06 12.63
CA ASN A 200 -11.04 -7.22 13.58
C ASN A 200 -10.03 -6.06 13.50
N VAL A 201 -9.23 -5.90 14.55
CA VAL A 201 -8.24 -4.81 14.71
C VAL A 201 -7.22 -4.79 13.57
N ARG A 202 -6.79 -5.95 13.06
CA ARG A 202 -5.88 -6.06 11.92
C ARG A 202 -6.51 -5.50 10.64
N ALA A 203 -7.77 -5.82 10.39
CA ALA A 203 -8.52 -5.31 9.24
C ALA A 203 -8.78 -3.80 9.35
N LYS A 204 -9.11 -3.30 10.56
CA LYS A 204 -9.27 -1.84 10.82
C LYS A 204 -8.01 -1.07 10.47
N ARG A 205 -6.83 -1.54 10.89
CA ARG A 205 -5.54 -0.91 10.52
C ARG A 205 -5.32 -0.88 9.01
N ARG A 206 -5.65 -1.96 8.30
CA ARG A 206 -5.54 -1.99 6.83
C ARG A 206 -6.49 -1.00 6.16
N ALA A 207 -7.73 -0.92 6.63
CA ALA A 207 -8.71 0.07 6.15
C ALA A 207 -8.23 1.52 6.44
N SER A 208 -7.65 1.78 7.60
CA SER A 208 -7.02 3.06 7.94
C SER A 208 -5.89 3.42 6.97
N ALA A 209 -5.00 2.47 6.65
CA ALA A 209 -3.92 2.68 5.67
C ALA A 209 -4.48 3.02 4.28
N GLU A 210 -5.48 2.28 3.80
CA GLU A 210 -6.16 2.58 2.54
C GLU A 210 -6.72 4.00 2.52
N GLN A 211 -7.38 4.43 3.60
CA GLN A 211 -7.94 5.78 3.71
C GLN A 211 -6.85 6.87 3.68
N GLN A 212 -5.72 6.65 4.38
CA GLN A 212 -4.59 7.57 4.37
C GLN A 212 -3.99 7.73 2.97
N LEU A 213 -3.83 6.62 2.24
CA LEU A 213 -3.33 6.61 0.86
C LEU A 213 -4.29 7.31 -0.11
N ARG A 214 -5.61 7.07 0.01
CA ARG A 214 -6.63 7.76 -0.78
C ARG A 214 -6.60 9.27 -0.53
N ARG A 215 -6.49 9.69 0.74
CA ARG A 215 -6.35 11.11 1.10
C ARG A 215 -5.07 11.74 0.55
N ALA A 216 -3.96 11.00 0.56
CA ALA A 216 -2.70 11.47 -0.03
C ALA A 216 -2.82 11.62 -1.55
N THR A 217 -3.52 10.71 -2.22
CA THR A 217 -3.78 10.77 -3.66
C THR A 217 -4.70 11.94 -4.02
N ALA A 218 -5.81 12.13 -3.31
CA ALA A 218 -6.73 13.23 -3.53
C ALA A 218 -6.07 14.62 -3.36
N ARG A 219 -5.05 14.70 -2.49
CA ARG A 219 -4.24 15.93 -2.28
C ARG A 219 -3.07 16.08 -3.25
N GLY A 220 -2.95 15.23 -4.27
CA GLY A 220 -1.86 15.25 -5.24
C GLY A 220 -0.47 14.93 -4.68
N ARG A 221 -0.37 14.38 -3.45
CA ARG A 221 0.90 14.05 -2.81
C ARG A 221 1.51 12.75 -3.29
N ALA A 222 0.67 11.82 -3.73
CA ALA A 222 1.05 10.52 -4.27
C ALA A 222 -0.03 10.01 -5.24
N ALA A 223 0.32 9.04 -6.07
CA ALA A 223 -0.60 8.26 -6.88
C ALA A 223 -0.65 6.83 -6.33
N ALA A 224 -1.52 6.58 -5.35
CA ALA A 224 -1.61 5.29 -4.69
C ALA A 224 -2.58 4.35 -5.39
N THR A 225 -2.18 3.08 -5.53
CA THR A 225 -3.02 1.95 -5.97
C THR A 225 -3.01 0.90 -4.87
N ILE A 226 -4.14 0.26 -4.62
CA ILE A 226 -4.35 -0.64 -3.49
C ILE A 226 -4.61 -2.05 -4.00
N ALA A 227 -3.79 -3.03 -3.60
CA ALA A 227 -4.04 -4.45 -3.82
C ALA A 227 -4.70 -5.04 -2.57
N ARG A 228 -5.93 -5.55 -2.67
CA ARG A 228 -6.57 -6.35 -1.63
C ARG A 228 -6.26 -7.80 -1.89
N ILE A 229 -5.48 -8.38 -0.99
CA ILE A 229 -4.82 -9.68 -1.14
C ILE A 229 -5.50 -10.67 -0.20
N PRO A 230 -5.94 -11.84 -0.71
CA PRO A 230 -6.49 -12.93 0.09
C PRO A 230 -5.39 -13.80 0.73
N GLY A 231 -5.67 -15.10 0.94
CA GLY A 231 -4.68 -16.09 1.35
C GLY A 231 -3.57 -16.24 0.32
N ILE A 232 -2.31 -16.10 0.73
CA ILE A 232 -1.17 -16.28 -0.18
C ILE A 232 -0.64 -17.70 -0.01
N TYR A 233 -0.56 -18.45 -1.11
CA TYR A 233 0.07 -19.78 -1.12
C TYR A 233 1.32 -19.83 -1.99
N ALA A 234 2.17 -20.79 -1.70
CA ALA A 234 3.37 -21.18 -2.44
C ALA A 234 3.88 -22.49 -1.82
N ALA A 235 4.89 -23.13 -2.38
CA ALA A 235 5.44 -24.39 -1.83
C ALA A 235 5.78 -24.30 -0.34
N ASN A 236 6.35 -23.16 0.10
CA ASN A 236 6.73 -22.89 1.49
C ASN A 236 5.59 -22.27 2.33
N ARG A 237 4.36 -22.25 1.85
CA ARG A 237 3.20 -21.60 2.49
C ARG A 237 1.92 -22.43 2.48
N LEU A 238 2.01 -23.65 2.00
CA LEU A 238 0.88 -24.59 2.09
C LEU A 238 0.62 -24.93 3.57
N PRO A 239 -0.60 -25.30 3.94
CA PRO A 239 -0.98 -25.59 5.32
C PRO A 239 -0.52 -26.96 5.81
N LEU A 240 0.66 -27.47 5.35
CA LEU A 240 1.14 -28.82 5.62
C LEU A 240 1.25 -29.10 7.12
N ALA A 241 1.91 -28.22 7.88
CA ALA A 241 2.03 -28.38 9.32
C ALA A 241 0.69 -28.42 10.08
N ARG A 242 -0.36 -27.80 9.51
CA ARG A 242 -1.71 -27.88 10.05
C ARG A 242 -2.37 -29.22 9.76
N LEU A 243 -2.16 -29.74 8.55
CA LEU A 243 -2.66 -31.07 8.14
C LEU A 243 -1.96 -32.18 8.92
N GLU A 244 -0.63 -32.13 9.04
CA GLU A 244 0.17 -33.08 9.83
C GLU A 244 -0.27 -33.14 11.30
N LYS A 245 -0.71 -32.02 11.87
CA LYS A 245 -1.25 -31.96 13.24
C LYS A 245 -2.71 -32.43 13.35
N GLY A 246 -3.36 -32.79 12.26
CA GLY A 246 -4.77 -33.13 12.27
C GLY A 246 -5.70 -32.00 12.70
N THR A 247 -5.29 -30.73 12.50
CA THR A 247 -6.12 -29.58 12.90
C THR A 247 -7.41 -29.58 12.10
N PRO A 248 -8.60 -29.59 12.75
CA PRO A 248 -9.85 -29.77 12.04
C PRO A 248 -10.26 -28.57 11.17
N ALA A 249 -11.15 -28.84 10.22
CA ALA A 249 -11.91 -27.87 9.44
C ALA A 249 -13.41 -27.99 9.80
N LEU A 250 -14.20 -27.00 9.40
CA LEU A 250 -15.64 -27.06 9.63
C LEU A 250 -16.32 -28.09 8.69
N ILE A 251 -17.45 -28.63 9.14
CA ILE A 251 -18.38 -29.38 8.26
C ILE A 251 -18.83 -28.48 7.09
N ASP A 252 -19.23 -29.06 5.97
CA ASP A 252 -19.48 -28.35 4.72
C ASP A 252 -20.53 -27.25 4.85
N GLU A 253 -21.60 -27.49 5.59
CA GLU A 253 -22.72 -26.59 5.80
C GLU A 253 -22.29 -25.30 6.53
N GLU A 254 -21.29 -25.40 7.40
CA GLU A 254 -20.81 -24.28 8.24
C GLU A 254 -19.48 -23.71 7.74
N ASP A 255 -18.88 -24.30 6.71
CA ASP A 255 -17.58 -23.90 6.19
C ASP A 255 -17.66 -22.61 5.36
N VAL A 256 -16.54 -21.93 5.24
CA VAL A 256 -16.43 -20.58 4.66
C VAL A 256 -15.70 -20.61 3.32
N TYR A 257 -16.21 -19.85 2.36
CA TYR A 257 -15.49 -19.60 1.12
C TYR A 257 -14.22 -18.79 1.38
N THR A 258 -13.09 -19.27 0.85
CA THR A 258 -11.81 -18.61 0.90
C THR A 258 -11.28 -18.34 -0.51
N SER A 259 -10.68 -17.20 -0.70
CA SER A 259 -9.97 -16.86 -1.94
C SER A 259 -8.48 -16.89 -1.72
N HIS A 260 -7.72 -17.16 -2.78
CA HIS A 260 -6.29 -17.37 -2.72
C HIS A 260 -5.55 -16.61 -3.82
N ILE A 261 -4.22 -16.58 -3.74
CA ILE A 261 -3.31 -16.13 -4.80
C ILE A 261 -1.94 -16.77 -4.62
N HIS A 262 -1.35 -17.27 -5.69
CA HIS A 262 0.02 -17.75 -5.66
C HIS A 262 1.00 -16.58 -5.47
N ALA A 263 2.07 -16.80 -4.69
CA ALA A 263 3.02 -15.74 -4.34
C ALA A 263 3.74 -15.13 -5.56
N ASP A 264 4.04 -15.92 -6.60
CA ASP A 264 4.67 -15.43 -7.84
C ASP A 264 3.69 -14.56 -8.65
N ASP A 265 2.43 -15.00 -8.77
CA ASP A 265 1.39 -14.23 -9.43
C ASP A 265 1.12 -12.91 -8.70
N LEU A 266 1.09 -12.97 -7.36
CA LEU A 266 0.98 -11.75 -6.55
C LEU A 266 2.13 -10.79 -6.81
N ALA A 267 3.36 -11.26 -6.88
CA ALA A 267 4.53 -10.43 -7.20
C ALA A 267 4.39 -9.78 -8.59
N ALA A 268 3.98 -10.55 -9.59
CA ALA A 268 3.72 -10.05 -10.95
C ALA A 268 2.62 -8.97 -10.97
N ILE A 269 1.51 -9.19 -10.24
CA ILE A 269 0.42 -8.23 -10.10
C ILE A 269 0.94 -6.92 -9.46
N LEU A 270 1.67 -7.00 -8.35
CA LEU A 270 2.19 -5.81 -7.65
C LEU A 270 3.16 -5.01 -8.51
N VAL A 271 4.05 -5.69 -9.24
CA VAL A 271 4.97 -5.05 -10.19
C VAL A 271 4.20 -4.40 -11.36
N ARG A 272 3.19 -5.07 -11.89
CA ARG A 272 2.34 -4.52 -12.95
C ARG A 272 1.55 -3.30 -12.47
N MET A 273 1.01 -3.33 -11.24
CA MET A 273 0.35 -2.18 -10.61
C MET A 273 1.27 -0.97 -10.46
N ALA A 274 2.56 -1.18 -10.23
CA ALA A 274 3.54 -0.10 -10.11
C ALA A 274 3.69 0.72 -11.41
N THR A 275 3.43 0.12 -12.55
CA THR A 275 3.56 0.76 -13.88
C THR A 275 2.21 1.14 -14.50
N HIS A 276 1.18 0.30 -14.35
CA HIS A 276 -0.13 0.42 -15.01
C HIS A 276 -1.27 0.74 -14.05
N GLY A 277 -1.04 0.69 -12.73
CA GLY A 277 -2.07 0.99 -11.73
C GLY A 277 -2.56 2.45 -11.84
N LYS A 278 -3.88 2.65 -11.83
CA LYS A 278 -4.51 3.98 -11.83
C LYS A 278 -4.56 4.54 -10.40
N PRO A 279 -4.38 5.87 -10.21
CA PRO A 279 -4.49 6.49 -8.89
C PRO A 279 -5.83 6.18 -8.21
N SER A 280 -5.80 5.93 -6.91
CA SER A 280 -6.95 5.54 -6.06
C SER A 280 -7.64 4.24 -6.45
N ARG A 281 -7.12 3.49 -7.41
CA ARG A 281 -7.70 2.22 -7.83
C ARG A 281 -7.44 1.12 -6.81
N VAL A 282 -8.48 0.32 -6.56
CA VAL A 282 -8.38 -0.92 -5.78
C VAL A 282 -8.45 -2.09 -6.74
N ILE A 283 -7.64 -3.11 -6.50
CA ILE A 283 -7.56 -4.34 -7.28
C ILE A 283 -7.64 -5.53 -6.32
N HIS A 284 -8.52 -6.48 -6.60
CA HIS A 284 -8.46 -7.81 -6.00
C HIS A 284 -7.30 -8.57 -6.64
N ALA A 285 -6.27 -8.88 -5.84
CA ALA A 285 -5.15 -9.71 -6.29
C ALA A 285 -5.44 -11.16 -5.87
N SER A 286 -6.34 -11.82 -6.58
CA SER A 286 -6.76 -13.21 -6.33
C SER A 286 -6.71 -14.05 -7.60
N ASP A 287 -6.53 -15.35 -7.42
CA ASP A 287 -6.67 -16.35 -8.46
C ASP A 287 -8.17 -16.65 -8.77
N ASP A 288 -8.44 -17.70 -9.54
CA ASP A 288 -9.77 -18.12 -9.94
C ASP A 288 -10.35 -19.18 -8.99
N THR A 289 -9.65 -19.52 -7.90
CA THR A 289 -10.08 -20.53 -6.94
C THR A 289 -11.33 -20.07 -6.18
N GLY A 290 -12.37 -20.87 -6.22
CA GLY A 290 -13.64 -20.60 -5.51
C GLY A 290 -13.98 -21.71 -4.50
N LEU A 291 -13.03 -22.11 -3.64
CA LEU A 291 -13.16 -23.23 -2.69
C LEU A 291 -13.60 -22.75 -1.32
N LYS A 292 -14.28 -23.63 -0.58
CA LYS A 292 -14.39 -23.53 0.87
C LYS A 292 -13.05 -23.87 1.53
N MET A 293 -12.86 -23.49 2.79
CA MET A 293 -11.59 -23.68 3.49
C MET A 293 -11.22 -25.15 3.64
N GLY A 294 -12.18 -25.99 3.96
CA GLY A 294 -11.99 -27.42 4.08
C GLY A 294 -11.65 -28.07 2.75
N GLU A 295 -12.32 -27.69 1.66
CA GLU A 295 -11.99 -28.18 0.31
C GLU A 295 -10.55 -27.81 -0.08
N TYR A 296 -10.10 -26.59 0.25
CA TYR A 296 -8.71 -26.18 0.04
C TYR A 296 -7.73 -27.08 0.81
N PHE A 297 -8.06 -27.46 2.04
CA PHE A 297 -7.21 -28.36 2.82
C PHE A 297 -7.20 -29.78 2.24
N ASP A 298 -8.34 -30.27 1.78
CA ASP A 298 -8.45 -31.61 1.17
C ASP A 298 -7.59 -31.74 -0.09
N ILE A 299 -7.67 -30.77 -1.02
CA ILE A 299 -6.85 -30.84 -2.25
C ILE A 299 -5.35 -30.74 -1.94
N VAL A 300 -4.95 -30.03 -0.88
CA VAL A 300 -3.55 -29.99 -0.44
C VAL A 300 -3.14 -31.31 0.22
N ALA A 301 -3.99 -31.88 1.09
CA ALA A 301 -3.74 -33.16 1.73
C ALA A 301 -3.57 -34.27 0.68
N ASP A 302 -4.50 -34.38 -0.27
CA ASP A 302 -4.46 -35.36 -1.36
C ASP A 302 -3.20 -35.21 -2.21
N ALA A 303 -2.77 -33.99 -2.51
CA ALA A 303 -1.58 -33.73 -3.32
C ALA A 303 -0.27 -34.14 -2.62
N TYR A 304 -0.26 -34.13 -1.29
CA TYR A 304 0.93 -34.44 -0.49
C TYR A 304 0.84 -35.81 0.24
N GLY A 305 -0.21 -36.60 -0.03
CA GLY A 305 -0.40 -37.91 0.62
C GLY A 305 -0.62 -37.81 2.13
N LEU A 306 -1.18 -36.69 2.60
CA LEU A 306 -1.50 -36.47 4.02
C LEU A 306 -2.97 -36.81 4.30
N PRO A 307 -3.29 -37.18 5.54
CA PRO A 307 -4.69 -37.32 5.94
C PRO A 307 -5.46 -36.03 5.75
N ARG A 308 -6.71 -36.11 5.27
CA ARG A 308 -7.60 -34.95 5.22
C ARG A 308 -7.93 -34.44 6.62
N ALA A 309 -8.17 -33.15 6.74
CA ALA A 309 -8.55 -32.54 8.02
C ALA A 309 -9.87 -33.11 8.53
N PRO A 310 -9.97 -33.51 9.81
CA PRO A 310 -11.23 -33.90 10.44
C PRO A 310 -12.28 -32.79 10.29
N ARG A 311 -13.54 -33.15 10.18
CA ARG A 311 -14.65 -32.19 10.10
C ARG A 311 -15.34 -32.09 11.46
N ILE A 312 -15.52 -30.84 11.93
CA ILE A 312 -16.19 -30.54 13.19
C ILE A 312 -17.21 -29.41 12.96
N THR A 313 -18.19 -29.35 13.84
CA THR A 313 -19.14 -28.23 13.87
C THR A 313 -18.48 -26.94 14.33
N ARG A 314 -19.12 -25.81 14.08
CA ARG A 314 -18.65 -24.52 14.59
C ARG A 314 -18.60 -24.45 16.12
N ALA A 315 -19.58 -25.08 16.78
CA ALA A 315 -19.63 -25.14 18.23
C ALA A 315 -18.42 -25.89 18.81
N GLU A 316 -18.06 -27.03 18.22
CA GLU A 316 -16.84 -27.77 18.59
C GLU A 316 -15.57 -27.00 18.28
N ALA A 317 -15.52 -26.33 17.12
CA ALA A 317 -14.38 -25.51 16.72
C ALA A 317 -14.12 -24.35 17.73
N GLU A 318 -15.17 -23.73 18.26
CA GLU A 318 -15.07 -22.67 19.27
C GLU A 318 -14.48 -23.17 20.59
N GLN A 319 -14.63 -24.45 20.90
CA GLN A 319 -14.04 -25.07 22.10
C GLN A 319 -12.60 -25.57 21.87
N GLN A 320 -12.26 -26.01 20.67
CA GLN A 320 -11.01 -26.71 20.37
C GLN A 320 -9.94 -25.85 19.72
N LEU A 321 -10.33 -24.77 19.01
CA LEU A 321 -9.39 -24.02 18.18
C LEU A 321 -9.01 -22.68 18.80
N GLU A 322 -7.77 -22.30 18.56
CA GLU A 322 -7.25 -20.99 18.92
C GLU A 322 -8.06 -19.82 18.30
N PRO A 323 -8.29 -18.73 19.06
CA PRO A 323 -9.09 -17.58 18.59
C PRO A 323 -8.62 -16.99 17.25
N VAL A 324 -7.33 -17.09 16.95
CA VAL A 324 -6.75 -16.63 15.68
C VAL A 324 -7.26 -17.48 14.51
N LEU A 325 -7.31 -18.82 14.65
CA LEU A 325 -7.84 -19.72 13.62
C LEU A 325 -9.33 -19.50 13.42
N LEU A 326 -10.10 -19.42 14.51
CA LEU A 326 -11.53 -19.11 14.48
C LEU A 326 -11.83 -17.80 13.73
N SER A 327 -10.96 -16.79 13.86
CA SER A 327 -11.16 -15.50 13.18
C SER A 327 -11.17 -15.63 11.65
N PHE A 328 -10.48 -16.62 11.09
CA PHE A 328 -10.50 -16.89 9.65
C PHE A 328 -11.73 -17.71 9.22
N MET A 329 -12.27 -18.53 10.12
CA MET A 329 -13.46 -19.35 9.87
C MET A 329 -14.79 -18.57 10.05
N ARG A 330 -14.73 -17.28 10.39
CA ARG A 330 -15.90 -16.41 10.58
C ARG A 330 -16.15 -15.45 9.41
N GLU A 331 -15.31 -15.47 8.38
CA GLU A 331 -15.41 -14.54 7.27
C GLU A 331 -15.48 -15.30 5.94
N SER A 332 -16.66 -15.43 5.37
CA SER A 332 -16.93 -16.12 4.10
C SER A 332 -17.09 -15.13 2.95
N ARG A 333 -16.28 -15.24 1.90
CA ARG A 333 -16.36 -14.37 0.70
C ARG A 333 -15.66 -14.98 -0.50
N ARG A 334 -16.19 -14.71 -1.67
CA ARG A 334 -15.58 -15.00 -2.97
C ARG A 334 -15.21 -13.69 -3.65
N LEU A 335 -14.07 -13.63 -4.32
CA LEU A 335 -13.54 -12.41 -4.92
C LEU A 335 -13.65 -12.46 -6.45
N SER A 336 -14.22 -11.44 -7.05
CA SER A 336 -14.10 -11.22 -8.48
C SER A 336 -12.74 -10.57 -8.80
N ASN A 337 -11.90 -11.22 -9.61
CA ASN A 337 -10.62 -10.70 -10.08
C ASN A 337 -10.71 -10.09 -11.50
N ARG A 338 -11.92 -9.91 -12.03
CA ARG A 338 -12.18 -9.40 -13.39
C ARG A 338 -11.48 -8.07 -13.65
N ARG A 339 -11.46 -7.18 -12.64
CA ARG A 339 -10.79 -5.87 -12.75
C ARG A 339 -9.28 -6.02 -12.94
N MET A 340 -8.63 -6.89 -12.18
CA MET A 340 -7.22 -7.21 -12.31
C MET A 340 -6.89 -7.68 -13.74
N LYS A 341 -7.62 -8.66 -14.24
CA LYS A 341 -7.42 -9.20 -15.59
C LYS A 341 -7.63 -8.14 -16.67
N ARG A 342 -8.70 -7.35 -16.58
CA ARG A 342 -9.06 -6.34 -17.61
C ARG A 342 -8.17 -5.10 -17.58
N GLU A 343 -7.86 -4.55 -16.40
CA GLU A 343 -7.16 -3.26 -16.29
C GLU A 343 -5.63 -3.43 -16.29
N LEU A 344 -5.11 -4.55 -15.80
CA LEU A 344 -3.69 -4.82 -15.75
C LEU A 344 -3.21 -5.78 -16.84
N GLY A 345 -4.12 -6.45 -17.55
CA GLY A 345 -3.76 -7.46 -18.56
C GLY A 345 -2.99 -8.64 -17.94
N ILE A 346 -3.36 -9.04 -16.73
CA ILE A 346 -2.69 -10.14 -16.02
C ILE A 346 -3.25 -11.48 -16.54
N GLN A 347 -2.34 -12.37 -16.88
CA GLN A 347 -2.56 -13.79 -17.02
C GLN A 347 -1.87 -14.48 -15.85
N LEU A 348 -2.62 -15.26 -15.09
CA LEU A 348 -2.09 -15.96 -13.93
C LEU A 348 -1.28 -17.17 -14.39
N ARG A 349 -0.10 -17.38 -13.80
CA ARG A 349 0.68 -18.60 -13.98
C ARG A 349 -0.05 -19.80 -13.37
N TYR A 350 -0.65 -19.57 -12.20
CA TYR A 350 -1.46 -20.55 -11.48
C TYR A 350 -2.89 -20.01 -11.35
N PRO A 351 -3.75 -20.28 -12.35
CA PRO A 351 -5.15 -19.85 -12.31
C PRO A 351 -5.89 -20.37 -11.09
N THR A 352 -5.56 -21.59 -10.63
CA THR A 352 -6.12 -22.18 -9.42
C THR A 352 -5.05 -22.84 -8.56
N VAL A 353 -5.37 -23.11 -7.29
CA VAL A 353 -4.52 -23.89 -6.39
C VAL A 353 -4.24 -25.27 -6.96
N ALA A 354 -5.22 -25.91 -7.59
CA ALA A 354 -5.08 -27.23 -8.23
C ALA A 354 -4.04 -27.22 -9.36
N ASP A 355 -3.96 -26.14 -10.15
CA ASP A 355 -2.94 -25.98 -11.20
C ASP A 355 -1.53 -25.97 -10.62
N PHE A 356 -1.33 -25.25 -9.50
CA PHE A 356 -0.04 -25.23 -8.80
C PHE A 356 0.30 -26.61 -8.22
N LEU A 357 -0.64 -27.30 -7.59
CA LEU A 357 -0.41 -28.60 -6.98
C LEU A 357 -0.10 -29.67 -8.02
N ARG A 358 -0.67 -29.61 -9.22
CA ARG A 358 -0.35 -30.53 -10.33
C ARG A 358 1.12 -30.37 -10.79
N GLU A 359 1.63 -29.14 -10.90
CA GLU A 359 3.03 -28.88 -11.28
C GLU A 359 4.02 -29.37 -10.23
N LYS A 360 3.62 -29.47 -8.95
CA LYS A 360 4.50 -29.79 -7.81
C LYS A 360 4.40 -31.23 -7.31
N ARG A 361 3.60 -32.09 -7.93
CA ARG A 361 3.58 -33.50 -7.55
C ARG A 361 4.97 -34.11 -7.75
N PRO A 362 5.55 -34.79 -6.73
CA PRO A 362 6.75 -35.56 -6.92
C PRO A 362 6.46 -36.70 -7.93
N GLY A 363 7.06 -36.65 -9.11
CA GLY A 363 6.92 -37.70 -10.12
C GLY A 363 6.00 -37.38 -11.30
N ALA A 364 5.65 -36.10 -11.55
CA ALA A 364 5.05 -35.64 -12.80
C ALA A 364 6.11 -35.09 -13.75
#